data_e1c57ea372be173465a41945ec7d32e3
#
_entry.id   e1c57ea372be173465a41945ec7d32e3
#
_cell.length_a   1.000
_cell.length_b   1.000
_cell.length_c   1.000
_cell.angle_alpha   90.00
_cell.angle_beta   90.00
_cell.angle_gamma   90.00
#
_symmetry.space_group_name_H-M   'P 1'
#
loop_
_entity.id
_entity.type
_entity.pdbx_description
1 polymer ?
#
loop_
_entity_poly.entity_id
_entity_poly.type
_entity_poly.pdbx_seq_one_letter_code
_entity_poly.pdbx_strand_id
1 'polypeptide(L)'
;MKIGPKIALFYSLITMCAIIMVMSVFYLFSSRYINRLYESYLREKAFITAQKYWEKDEVDEQSYRLIQQKYDELLPQAREVLLNMDTLAHVKDTLGKYLNASQQERLFHGDGTPVTFKYKKELGAALYYPDNEGYFIVFVFSENTYGKEIQEHILLLSVTLVVISSIFIFFIGRVYSNRILTPLQHILKELKRIRANNLN
;
A
#
# COMPACT_ATOMS: atom_id res chain seq x y z
N MET A 1 -12.38 -34.03 -31.64
CA MET A 1 -11.56 -32.99 -30.90
C MET A 1 -10.71 -33.70 -29.87
N LYS A 2 -9.38 -33.42 -29.80
CA LYS A 2 -8.47 -34.05 -28.84
C LYS A 2 -8.77 -33.53 -27.43
N ILE A 3 -9.09 -34.38 -26.48
CA ILE A 3 -9.48 -34.05 -25.11
C ILE A 3 -8.30 -33.48 -24.31
N GLY A 4 -7.08 -33.99 -24.58
CA GLY A 4 -5.86 -33.56 -23.89
C GLY A 4 -5.58 -32.05 -23.90
N PRO A 5 -5.58 -31.37 -25.06
CA PRO A 5 -5.31 -29.94 -25.10
C PRO A 5 -6.39 -29.09 -24.40
N LYS A 6 -7.64 -29.57 -24.35
CA LYS A 6 -8.70 -28.87 -23.60
C LYS A 6 -8.48 -28.92 -22.09
N ILE A 7 -8.07 -30.07 -21.57
CA ILE A 7 -7.77 -30.26 -20.14
C ILE A 7 -6.55 -29.40 -19.78
N ALA A 8 -5.47 -29.41 -20.57
CA ALA A 8 -4.30 -28.59 -20.33
C ALA A 8 -4.62 -27.09 -20.32
N LEU A 9 -5.46 -26.62 -21.25
CA LEU A 9 -5.90 -25.24 -21.34
C LEU A 9 -6.75 -24.85 -20.10
N PHE A 10 -7.64 -25.73 -19.64
CA PHE A 10 -8.46 -25.47 -18.46
C PHE A 10 -7.62 -25.35 -17.17
N TYR A 11 -6.64 -26.26 -16.96
CA TYR A 11 -5.70 -26.15 -15.84
C TYR A 11 -4.85 -24.90 -15.92
N SER A 12 -4.34 -24.55 -17.11
CA SER A 12 -3.58 -23.33 -17.33
C SER A 12 -4.40 -22.09 -16.96
N LEU A 13 -5.66 -22.04 -17.36
CA LEU A 13 -6.57 -20.93 -17.04
C LEU A 13 -6.80 -20.80 -15.53
N ILE A 14 -7.10 -21.90 -14.85
CA ILE A 14 -7.32 -21.91 -13.40
C ILE A 14 -6.06 -21.44 -12.67
N THR A 15 -4.89 -21.95 -13.04
CA THR A 15 -3.62 -21.58 -12.40
C THR A 15 -3.31 -20.10 -12.64
N MET A 16 -3.58 -19.59 -13.84
CA MET A 16 -3.41 -18.17 -14.16
C MET A 16 -4.34 -17.28 -13.32
N CYS A 17 -5.61 -17.66 -13.19
CA CYS A 17 -6.55 -16.94 -12.32
C CYS A 17 -6.08 -16.92 -10.85
N ALA A 18 -5.57 -18.05 -10.36
CA ALA A 18 -5.04 -18.14 -9.00
C ALA A 18 -3.83 -17.20 -8.79
N ILE A 19 -2.90 -17.14 -9.75
CA ILE A 19 -1.73 -16.25 -9.68
C ILE A 19 -2.18 -14.78 -9.70
N ILE A 20 -3.10 -14.41 -10.60
CA ILE A 20 -3.63 -13.04 -10.65
C ILE A 20 -4.30 -12.67 -9.33
N MET A 21 -5.07 -13.57 -8.73
CA MET A 21 -5.70 -13.35 -7.43
C MET A 21 -4.67 -13.11 -6.33
N VAL A 22 -3.64 -13.95 -6.23
CA VAL A 22 -2.56 -13.81 -5.24
C VAL A 22 -1.82 -12.49 -5.41
N MET A 23 -1.46 -12.12 -6.65
CA MET A 23 -0.77 -10.87 -6.94
C MET A 23 -1.63 -9.64 -6.65
N SER A 24 -2.94 -9.72 -6.90
CA SER A 24 -3.88 -8.65 -6.56
C SER A 24 -3.98 -8.44 -5.05
N VAL A 25 -4.06 -9.52 -4.28
CA VAL A 25 -4.06 -9.47 -2.82
C VAL A 25 -2.75 -8.88 -2.30
N PHE A 26 -1.61 -9.34 -2.82
CA PHE A 26 -0.28 -8.81 -2.47
C PHE A 26 -0.18 -7.30 -2.72
N TYR A 27 -0.61 -6.83 -3.89
CA TYR A 27 -0.61 -5.40 -4.23
C TYR A 27 -1.48 -4.59 -3.26
N LEU A 28 -2.70 -5.06 -2.94
CA LEU A 28 -3.59 -4.38 -2.00
C LEU A 28 -3.00 -4.27 -0.59
N PHE A 29 -2.37 -5.35 -0.09
CA PHE A 29 -1.71 -5.33 1.22
C PHE A 29 -0.51 -4.38 1.23
N SER A 30 0.35 -4.45 0.22
CA SER A 30 1.52 -3.59 0.09
C SER A 30 1.13 -2.12 0.01
N SER A 31 0.12 -1.78 -0.79
CA SER A 31 -0.39 -0.40 -0.91
C SER A 31 -0.93 0.13 0.42
N ARG A 32 -1.69 -0.68 1.17
CA ARG A 32 -2.18 -0.30 2.50
C ARG A 32 -1.05 -0.11 3.50
N TYR A 33 -0.05 -0.98 3.46
CA TYR A 33 1.12 -0.89 4.34
C TYR A 33 1.92 0.39 4.08
N ILE A 34 2.21 0.70 2.81
CA ILE A 34 2.94 1.92 2.41
C ILE A 34 2.19 3.17 2.88
N ASN A 35 0.87 3.24 2.69
CA ASN A 35 0.09 4.38 3.12
C ASN A 35 0.09 4.55 4.66
N ARG A 36 -0.04 3.47 5.43
CA ARG A 36 0.04 3.51 6.90
C ARG A 36 1.42 3.96 7.39
N LEU A 37 2.48 3.48 6.75
CA LEU A 37 3.85 3.86 7.07
C LEU A 37 4.06 5.36 6.84
N TYR A 38 3.54 5.87 5.72
CA TYR A 38 3.60 7.29 5.40
C TYR A 38 2.82 8.16 6.40
N GLU A 39 1.63 7.72 6.82
CA GLU A 39 0.86 8.37 7.88
C GLU A 39 1.62 8.39 9.22
N SER A 40 2.36 7.32 9.54
CA SER A 40 3.23 7.28 10.72
C SER A 40 4.33 8.34 10.66
N TYR A 41 4.99 8.47 9.51
CA TYR A 41 6.01 9.50 9.31
C TYR A 41 5.47 10.92 9.45
N LEU A 42 4.25 11.18 8.95
CA LEU A 42 3.61 12.48 9.12
C LEU A 42 3.30 12.78 10.59
N ARG A 43 2.84 11.79 11.36
CA ARG A 43 2.60 11.94 12.79
C ARG A 43 3.88 12.26 13.55
N GLU A 44 4.95 11.52 13.29
CA GLU A 44 6.24 11.74 13.91
C GLU A 44 6.82 13.10 13.53
N LYS A 45 6.70 13.52 12.25
CA LYS A 45 7.12 14.85 11.82
C LYS A 45 6.35 15.96 12.53
N ALA A 46 5.06 15.76 12.81
CA ALA A 46 4.26 16.75 13.57
C ALA A 46 4.80 16.94 15.00
N PHE A 47 5.20 15.84 15.68
CA PHE A 47 5.86 15.93 16.98
C PHE A 47 7.20 16.64 16.91
N ILE A 48 8.05 16.27 15.96
CA ILE A 48 9.38 16.88 15.79
C ILE A 48 9.25 18.37 15.47
N THR A 49 8.24 18.74 14.67
CA THR A 49 7.95 20.14 14.38
C THR A 49 7.52 20.89 15.64
N ALA A 50 6.67 20.30 16.49
CA ALA A 50 6.28 20.90 17.76
C ALA A 50 7.50 21.11 18.67
N GLN A 51 8.29 20.09 18.90
CA GLN A 51 9.52 20.16 19.71
C GLN A 51 10.51 21.21 19.19
N LYS A 52 10.64 21.32 17.89
CA LYS A 52 11.50 22.34 17.26
C LYS A 52 11.14 23.75 17.68
N TYR A 53 9.86 24.04 17.78
CA TYR A 53 9.40 25.40 18.02
C TYR A 53 9.31 25.74 19.51
N TRP A 54 9.00 24.76 20.38
CA TRP A 54 8.69 25.02 21.79
C TRP A 54 9.65 24.33 22.78
N GLU A 55 10.37 23.28 22.42
CA GLU A 55 11.31 22.57 23.32
C GLU A 55 12.78 22.77 22.92
N LYS A 56 13.14 23.90 22.35
CA LYS A 56 14.52 24.17 21.87
C LYS A 56 15.61 24.00 22.94
N ASP A 57 15.27 24.27 24.19
CA ASP A 57 16.22 24.27 25.29
C ASP A 57 16.45 22.86 25.89
N GLU A 58 15.58 21.89 25.56
CA GLU A 58 15.61 20.55 26.14
C GLU A 58 16.22 19.49 25.21
N VAL A 59 16.30 19.76 23.92
CA VAL A 59 16.76 18.80 22.91
C VAL A 59 18.19 19.10 22.46
N ASP A 60 19.07 18.10 22.52
CA ASP A 60 20.42 18.20 21.97
C ASP A 60 20.40 18.53 20.46
N GLU A 61 21.00 19.68 20.12
CA GLU A 61 20.97 20.23 18.77
C GLU A 61 21.49 19.26 17.69
N GLN A 62 22.46 18.41 18.05
CA GLN A 62 23.07 17.46 17.10
C GLN A 62 22.11 16.28 16.80
N SER A 63 21.49 15.73 17.83
CA SER A 63 20.47 14.66 17.69
C SER A 63 19.25 15.19 16.93
N TYR A 64 18.84 16.41 17.21
CA TYR A 64 17.72 17.05 16.51
C TYR A 64 17.99 17.20 15.00
N ARG A 65 19.16 17.68 14.59
CA ARG A 65 19.53 17.84 13.17
C ARG A 65 19.48 16.51 12.42
N LEU A 66 19.98 15.42 13.01
CA LEU A 66 19.93 14.08 12.40
C LEU A 66 18.50 13.60 12.18
N ILE A 67 17.64 13.80 13.18
CA ILE A 67 16.24 13.43 13.10
C ILE A 67 15.53 14.27 12.03
N GLN A 68 15.74 15.58 12.02
CA GLN A 68 15.18 16.49 11.02
C GLN A 68 15.59 16.08 9.60
N GLN A 69 16.87 15.83 9.36
CA GLN A 69 17.36 15.40 8.05
C GLN A 69 16.66 14.11 7.59
N LYS A 70 16.52 13.12 8.46
CA LYS A 70 15.80 11.88 8.16
C LYS A 70 14.37 12.14 7.68
N TYR A 71 13.63 13.03 8.36
CA TYR A 71 12.25 13.31 7.99
C TYR A 71 12.12 14.22 6.76
N ASP A 72 13.10 15.08 6.50
CA ASP A 72 13.15 15.86 5.27
C ASP A 72 13.42 14.96 4.04
N GLU A 73 14.18 13.88 4.22
CA GLU A 73 14.36 12.84 3.18
C GLU A 73 13.12 11.97 2.97
N LEU A 74 12.42 11.58 4.05
CA LEU A 74 11.23 10.72 3.99
C LEU A 74 9.97 11.48 3.53
N LEU A 75 9.91 12.77 3.83
CA LEU A 75 8.78 13.65 3.52
C LEU A 75 9.27 14.88 2.73
N PRO A 76 9.77 14.70 1.50
CA PRO A 76 10.25 15.80 0.70
C PRO A 76 9.13 16.83 0.49
N GLN A 77 9.46 18.10 0.65
CA GLN A 77 8.54 19.22 0.53
C GLN A 77 7.37 19.23 1.54
N ALA A 78 7.58 18.64 2.73
CA ALA A 78 6.59 18.75 3.80
C ALA A 78 6.37 20.24 4.15
N ARG A 79 5.10 20.65 4.15
CA ARG A 79 4.66 21.99 4.52
C ARG A 79 4.16 21.98 5.95
N GLU A 80 4.70 22.85 6.77
CA GLU A 80 4.34 23.02 8.17
C GLU A 80 3.46 24.27 8.34
N VAL A 81 2.39 24.17 9.12
CA VAL A 81 1.52 25.28 9.49
C VAL A 81 1.30 25.23 10.99
N LEU A 82 1.68 26.30 11.65
CA LEU A 82 1.60 26.45 13.09
C LEU A 82 0.47 27.44 13.41
N LEU A 83 -0.41 27.05 14.31
CA LEU A 83 -1.52 27.88 14.79
C LEU A 83 -1.42 28.06 16.31
N ASN A 84 -1.47 29.29 16.75
CA ASN A 84 -1.65 29.63 18.16
C ASN A 84 -3.17 29.70 18.45
N MET A 85 -3.62 29.00 19.49
CA MET A 85 -5.04 28.93 19.88
C MET A 85 -5.58 30.26 20.46
N ASP A 86 -4.71 31.18 20.84
CA ASP A 86 -5.14 32.49 21.38
C ASP A 86 -5.88 33.34 20.34
N THR A 87 -5.73 33.01 19.05
CA THR A 87 -6.39 33.69 17.92
C THR A 87 -7.60 32.91 17.44
N LEU A 88 -8.60 32.71 18.30
CA LEU A 88 -9.78 31.85 18.14
C LEU A 88 -10.50 31.92 16.78
N ALA A 89 -10.62 33.10 16.16
CA ALA A 89 -11.34 33.26 14.91
C ALA A 89 -10.64 32.55 13.72
N HIS A 90 -9.33 32.70 13.62
CA HIS A 90 -8.52 32.06 12.55
C HIS A 90 -8.34 30.56 12.74
N VAL A 91 -8.28 30.11 14.00
CA VAL A 91 -8.13 28.69 14.33
C VAL A 91 -9.34 27.89 13.89
N LYS A 92 -10.56 28.38 14.21
CA LYS A 92 -11.81 27.66 13.88
C LYS A 92 -12.03 27.52 12.37
N ASP A 93 -11.71 28.55 11.60
CA ASP A 93 -11.79 28.53 10.13
C ASP A 93 -10.76 27.56 9.54
N THR A 94 -9.53 27.60 10.01
CA THR A 94 -8.45 26.70 9.55
C THR A 94 -8.72 25.24 9.92
N LEU A 95 -9.22 24.98 11.14
CA LEU A 95 -9.61 23.63 11.56
C LEU A 95 -10.74 23.08 10.69
N GLY A 96 -11.79 23.88 10.45
CA GLY A 96 -12.91 23.47 9.58
C GLY A 96 -12.52 23.23 8.14
N LYS A 97 -11.45 23.88 7.66
CA LYS A 97 -10.89 23.68 6.32
C LYS A 97 -10.18 22.33 6.15
N TYR A 98 -9.48 21.85 7.17
CA TYR A 98 -8.62 20.67 7.08
C TYR A 98 -9.18 19.44 7.79
N LEU A 99 -9.93 19.62 8.88
CA LEU A 99 -10.42 18.53 9.73
C LEU A 99 -11.94 18.52 9.79
N ASN A 100 -12.51 17.32 9.68
CA ASN A 100 -13.93 17.13 9.96
C ASN A 100 -14.21 17.12 11.49
N ALA A 101 -15.49 17.19 11.89
CA ALA A 101 -15.88 17.28 13.30
C ALA A 101 -15.33 16.13 14.17
N SER A 102 -15.36 14.89 13.67
CA SER A 102 -14.81 13.73 14.41
C SER A 102 -13.29 13.77 14.53
N GLN A 103 -12.58 14.35 13.55
CA GLN A 103 -11.13 14.54 13.63
C GLN A 103 -10.77 15.66 14.60
N GLN A 104 -11.55 16.73 14.64
CA GLN A 104 -11.38 17.82 15.62
C GLN A 104 -11.60 17.31 17.04
N GLU A 105 -12.64 16.52 17.27
CA GLU A 105 -12.90 15.90 18.56
C GLU A 105 -11.72 15.03 19.03
N ARG A 106 -11.20 14.18 18.15
CA ARG A 106 -10.02 13.35 18.46
C ARG A 106 -8.75 14.18 18.68
N LEU A 107 -8.60 15.30 17.99
CA LEU A 107 -7.45 16.18 18.17
C LEU A 107 -7.42 16.81 19.58
N PHE A 108 -8.57 17.23 20.10
CA PHE A 108 -8.65 17.92 21.39
C PHE A 108 -8.89 16.98 22.59
N HIS A 109 -9.57 15.86 22.38
CA HIS A 109 -9.95 14.93 23.47
C HIS A 109 -9.19 13.59 23.37
N GLY A 110 -8.27 13.44 22.41
CA GLY A 110 -7.43 12.26 22.29
C GLY A 110 -6.22 12.31 23.24
N ASP A 111 -5.47 11.21 23.27
CA ASP A 111 -4.29 11.01 24.13
C ASP A 111 -3.05 11.79 23.66
N GLY A 112 -3.22 12.99 23.07
CA GLY A 112 -2.12 13.78 22.50
C GLY A 112 -1.52 13.18 21.22
N THR A 113 -2.19 12.18 20.62
CA THR A 113 -1.70 11.54 19.37
C THR A 113 -2.11 12.38 18.15
N PRO A 114 -1.20 12.60 17.18
CA PRO A 114 -1.52 13.35 15.98
C PRO A 114 -2.64 12.68 15.17
N VAL A 115 -3.58 13.49 14.69
CA VAL A 115 -4.71 13.05 13.86
C VAL A 115 -4.34 13.18 12.39
N THR A 116 -4.39 12.07 11.64
CA THR A 116 -4.15 12.10 10.20
C THR A 116 -5.41 12.49 9.44
N PHE A 117 -5.23 13.23 8.35
CA PHE A 117 -6.30 13.70 7.48
C PHE A 117 -5.83 13.78 6.03
N LYS A 118 -6.78 13.96 5.11
CA LYS A 118 -6.49 14.13 3.68
C LYS A 118 -7.03 15.48 3.23
N TYR A 119 -6.18 16.27 2.58
CA TYR A 119 -6.56 17.54 1.99
C TYR A 119 -6.11 17.60 0.54
N LYS A 120 -7.06 17.59 -0.39
CA LYS A 120 -6.81 17.49 -1.84
C LYS A 120 -5.97 16.26 -2.19
N LYS A 121 -4.75 16.46 -2.67
CA LYS A 121 -3.78 15.41 -3.00
C LYS A 121 -2.78 15.12 -1.89
N GLU A 122 -2.72 15.99 -0.87
CA GLU A 122 -1.80 15.87 0.25
C GLU A 122 -2.41 15.00 1.36
N LEU A 123 -1.57 14.25 2.05
CA LEU A 123 -1.86 13.68 3.36
C LEU A 123 -1.32 14.63 4.41
N GLY A 124 -2.00 14.74 5.54
CA GLY A 124 -1.57 15.58 6.64
C GLY A 124 -1.71 14.90 7.98
N ALA A 125 -0.97 15.44 8.96
CA ALA A 125 -1.13 15.16 10.37
C ALA A 125 -1.33 16.47 11.13
N ALA A 126 -2.25 16.48 12.09
CA ALA A 126 -2.50 17.57 12.99
C ALA A 126 -2.18 17.12 14.42
N LEU A 127 -1.39 17.89 15.13
CA LEU A 127 -1.04 17.66 16.53
C LEU A 127 -1.51 18.86 17.36
N TYR A 128 -2.26 18.59 18.42
CA TYR A 128 -2.54 19.56 19.49
C TYR A 128 -1.40 19.47 20.50
N TYR A 129 -0.71 20.56 20.73
CA TYR A 129 0.46 20.63 21.59
C TYR A 129 0.27 21.72 22.65
N PRO A 130 -0.01 21.34 23.91
CA PRO A 130 0.02 22.25 25.05
C PRO A 130 1.45 22.50 25.50
N ASP A 131 1.84 23.76 25.64
CA ASP A 131 3.12 24.18 26.14
C ASP A 131 2.97 25.25 27.22
N ASN A 132 4.06 25.57 27.93
CA ASN A 132 4.10 26.62 28.96
C ASN A 132 3.75 28.01 28.42
N GLU A 133 3.97 28.25 27.12
CA GLU A 133 3.68 29.51 26.43
C GLU A 133 2.25 29.56 25.84
N GLY A 134 1.47 28.48 25.91
CA GLY A 134 0.11 28.44 25.40
C GLY A 134 -0.29 27.13 24.76
N TYR A 135 -1.36 27.18 23.95
CA TYR A 135 -1.89 26.03 23.24
C TYR A 135 -1.66 26.19 21.74
N PHE A 136 -1.04 25.19 21.13
CA PHE A 136 -0.66 25.24 19.74
C PHE A 136 -1.23 24.06 18.94
N ILE A 137 -1.42 24.28 17.64
CA ILE A 137 -1.77 23.21 16.72
C ILE A 137 -0.75 23.21 15.59
N VAL A 138 -0.11 22.07 15.39
CA VAL A 138 0.86 21.84 14.32
C VAL A 138 0.18 21.03 13.23
N PHE A 139 0.16 21.56 12.02
CA PHE A 139 -0.23 20.82 10.83
C PHE A 139 1.00 20.54 9.97
N VAL A 140 1.16 19.30 9.58
CA VAL A 140 2.17 18.89 8.60
C VAL A 140 1.46 18.30 7.41
N PHE A 141 1.80 18.75 6.21
CA PHE A 141 1.23 18.29 4.95
C PHE A 141 2.37 17.81 4.05
N SER A 142 2.14 16.70 3.37
CA SER A 142 3.04 16.26 2.31
C SER A 142 2.30 15.42 1.28
N GLU A 143 2.74 15.48 0.03
CA GLU A 143 2.28 14.59 -1.01
C GLU A 143 3.08 13.28 -0.94
N ASN A 144 2.38 12.14 -0.88
CA ASN A 144 3.02 10.82 -0.84
C ASN A 144 3.57 10.43 -2.23
N THR A 145 4.54 11.20 -2.72
CA THR A 145 5.20 10.95 -4.02
C THR A 145 6.03 9.67 -3.96
N TYR A 146 6.84 9.51 -2.92
CA TYR A 146 7.68 8.34 -2.72
C TYR A 146 6.86 7.04 -2.57
N GLY A 147 5.78 7.09 -1.78
CA GLY A 147 4.89 5.93 -1.65
C GLY A 147 4.16 5.57 -2.94
N LYS A 148 3.80 6.56 -3.77
CA LYS A 148 3.22 6.32 -5.10
C LYS A 148 4.23 5.66 -6.04
N GLU A 149 5.47 6.14 -6.06
CA GLU A 149 6.55 5.58 -6.86
C GLU A 149 6.82 4.12 -6.49
N ILE A 150 6.90 3.79 -5.20
CA ILE A 150 7.02 2.40 -4.74
C ILE A 150 5.81 1.56 -5.18
N GLN A 151 4.58 2.09 -5.08
CA GLN A 151 3.38 1.37 -5.52
C GLN A 151 3.39 1.08 -7.02
N GLU A 152 3.84 2.02 -7.84
CA GLU A 152 4.00 1.83 -9.28
C GLU A 152 5.04 0.75 -9.61
N HIS A 153 6.17 0.74 -8.90
CA HIS A 153 7.18 -0.31 -9.05
C HIS A 153 6.66 -1.69 -8.64
N ILE A 154 5.92 -1.80 -7.53
CA ILE A 154 5.30 -3.05 -7.09
C ILE A 154 4.25 -3.52 -8.12
N LEU A 155 3.47 -2.61 -8.69
CA LEU A 155 2.50 -2.93 -9.73
C LEU A 155 3.20 -3.48 -10.97
N LEU A 156 4.24 -2.78 -11.45
CA LEU A 156 5.03 -3.21 -12.61
C LEU A 156 5.66 -4.59 -12.39
N LEU A 157 6.26 -4.82 -11.22
CA LEU A 157 6.84 -6.11 -10.84
C LEU A 157 5.78 -7.21 -10.83
N SER A 158 4.61 -6.94 -10.24
CA SER A 158 3.49 -7.89 -10.18
C SER A 158 2.98 -8.27 -11.58
N VAL A 159 2.81 -7.28 -12.46
CA VAL A 159 2.39 -7.52 -13.85
C VAL A 159 3.45 -8.34 -14.60
N THR A 160 4.72 -8.01 -14.44
CA THR A 160 5.83 -8.74 -15.07
C THR A 160 5.85 -10.19 -14.61
N LEU A 161 5.70 -10.46 -13.31
CA LEU A 161 5.63 -11.82 -12.77
C LEU A 161 4.43 -12.61 -13.31
N VAL A 162 3.26 -11.99 -13.45
CA VAL A 162 2.08 -12.62 -14.05
C VAL A 162 2.36 -13.01 -15.51
N VAL A 163 2.95 -12.12 -16.29
CA VAL A 163 3.28 -12.40 -17.70
C VAL A 163 4.28 -13.55 -17.82
N ILE A 164 5.38 -13.51 -17.05
CA ILE A 164 6.39 -14.58 -17.06
C ILE A 164 5.76 -15.90 -16.63
N SER A 165 5.00 -15.92 -15.54
CA SER A 165 4.32 -17.12 -15.05
C SER A 165 3.35 -17.69 -16.10
N SER A 166 2.62 -16.83 -16.81
CA SER A 166 1.68 -17.24 -17.87
C SER A 166 2.40 -17.95 -19.02
N ILE A 167 3.56 -17.44 -19.43
CA ILE A 167 4.41 -18.06 -20.44
C ILE A 167 4.88 -19.45 -19.98
N PHE A 168 5.38 -19.55 -18.74
CA PHE A 168 5.81 -20.84 -18.16
C PHE A 168 4.67 -21.86 -18.10
N ILE A 169 3.50 -21.47 -17.61
CA ILE A 169 2.32 -22.33 -17.51
C ILE A 169 1.91 -22.84 -18.91
N PHE A 170 1.93 -21.96 -19.90
CA PHE A 170 1.62 -22.34 -21.27
C PHE A 170 2.58 -23.41 -21.81
N PHE A 171 3.89 -23.22 -21.63
CA PHE A 171 4.91 -24.19 -22.05
C PHE A 171 4.77 -25.53 -21.32
N ILE A 172 4.63 -25.49 -19.97
CA ILE A 172 4.45 -26.70 -19.15
C ILE A 172 3.18 -27.43 -19.57
N GLY A 173 2.07 -26.73 -19.74
CA GLY A 173 0.79 -27.30 -20.18
C GLY A 173 0.90 -27.98 -21.55
N ARG A 174 1.65 -27.38 -22.50
CA ARG A 174 1.89 -27.96 -23.82
C ARG A 174 2.75 -29.23 -23.76
N VAL A 175 3.82 -29.21 -22.95
CA VAL A 175 4.69 -30.40 -22.77
C VAL A 175 3.91 -31.52 -22.11
N TYR A 176 3.16 -31.24 -21.06
CA TYR A 176 2.33 -32.22 -20.34
C TYR A 176 1.28 -32.83 -21.26
N SER A 177 0.55 -32.01 -22.03
CA SER A 177 -0.44 -32.47 -22.98
C SER A 177 0.15 -33.43 -24.03
N ASN A 178 1.31 -33.11 -24.57
CA ASN A 178 1.93 -33.90 -25.64
C ASN A 178 2.60 -35.18 -25.12
N ARG A 179 3.26 -35.13 -23.96
CA ARG A 179 4.03 -36.28 -23.45
C ARG A 179 3.24 -37.27 -22.62
N ILE A 180 2.21 -36.82 -21.93
CA ILE A 180 1.47 -37.65 -20.96
C ILE A 180 0.05 -37.94 -21.42
N LEU A 181 -0.72 -36.91 -21.81
CA LEU A 181 -2.12 -37.11 -22.15
C LEU A 181 -2.36 -37.76 -23.51
N THR A 182 -1.49 -37.48 -24.49
CA THR A 182 -1.66 -38.06 -25.85
C THR A 182 -1.43 -39.57 -25.86
N PRO A 183 -0.34 -40.12 -25.27
CA PRO A 183 -0.15 -41.57 -25.17
C PRO A 183 -1.25 -42.28 -24.41
N LEU A 184 -1.70 -41.72 -23.30
CA LEU A 184 -2.75 -42.26 -22.46
C LEU A 184 -4.10 -42.42 -23.23
N GLN A 185 -4.40 -41.43 -24.09
CA GLN A 185 -5.60 -41.49 -24.96
C GLN A 185 -5.49 -42.58 -26.05
N HIS A 186 -4.29 -42.83 -26.54
CA HIS A 186 -4.05 -43.95 -27.49
C HIS A 186 -4.33 -45.29 -26.81
N ILE A 187 -3.78 -45.53 -25.63
CA ILE A 187 -4.00 -46.77 -24.85
C ILE A 187 -5.49 -46.98 -24.55
N LEU A 188 -6.18 -45.93 -24.09
CA LEU A 188 -7.63 -45.97 -23.81
C LEU A 188 -8.46 -46.27 -25.08
N LYS A 189 -8.06 -45.78 -26.24
CA LYS A 189 -8.72 -46.09 -27.51
C LYS A 189 -8.54 -47.56 -27.91
N GLU A 190 -7.32 -48.07 -27.75
CA GLU A 190 -7.03 -49.49 -28.04
C GLU A 190 -7.78 -50.43 -27.11
N LEU A 191 -7.83 -50.15 -25.80
CA LEU A 191 -8.61 -50.90 -24.83
C LEU A 191 -10.12 -50.91 -25.17
N LYS A 192 -10.67 -49.76 -25.58
CA LYS A 192 -12.07 -49.69 -26.05
C LYS A 192 -12.32 -50.49 -27.30
N ARG A 193 -11.36 -50.55 -28.23
CA ARG A 193 -11.45 -51.34 -29.49
C ARG A 193 -11.40 -52.83 -29.20
N ILE A 194 -10.54 -53.26 -28.28
CA ILE A 194 -10.44 -54.69 -27.86
C ILE A 194 -11.72 -55.11 -27.17
N ARG A 195 -12.28 -54.30 -26.32
CA ARG A 195 -13.54 -54.59 -25.62
C ARG A 195 -14.74 -54.67 -26.58
N ALA A 196 -14.77 -53.84 -27.61
CA ALA A 196 -15.83 -53.87 -28.62
C ALA A 196 -15.75 -55.10 -29.54
N ASN A 197 -14.54 -55.61 -29.81
CA ASN A 197 -14.33 -56.80 -30.63
C ASN A 197 -14.56 -58.11 -29.85
N ASN A 198 -14.50 -58.14 -28.52
CA ASN A 198 -14.75 -59.33 -27.71
C ASN A 198 -16.23 -59.49 -27.27
N LEU A 199 -17.13 -58.59 -27.69
CA LEU A 199 -18.55 -58.61 -27.40
C LEU A 199 -19.41 -59.06 -28.63
N ASN A 200 -18.77 -59.40 -29.77
CA ASN A 200 -19.33 -60.08 -30.93
C ASN A 200 -18.74 -61.47 -31.05
#